data_675b02d6d1de356489d609226580c249
#
_entry.id   675b02d6d1de356489d609226580c249
#
_cell.length_a   1.000
_cell.length_b   1.000
_cell.length_c   1.000
_cell.angle_alpha   90.00
_cell.angle_beta   90.00
_cell.angle_gamma   90.00
#
_symmetry.space_group_name_H-M   'P 1'
#
loop_
_entity.id
_entity.type
_entity.pdbx_description
1 polymer ?
#
loop_
_entity_poly.entity_id
_entity_poly.type
_entity_poly.pdbx_seq_one_letter_code
_entity_poly.pdbx_strand_id
1 'polypeptide(L)'
;MPQKMCANRQQNQIAAGVPCGRATGARDILVSNLRLVRWLRPAPAGGSRGSNMTVAADTIQAVEAVFTGRLAAGTAPGSSWAVFDRGGVVAAGGSGDAELGGVGGASAGPETLFRIASCTKSFTAAALLLLRDRGLLDLDRPARSFVPEFSPEVPGGFDVAPTLHMLMTMSGGLPTDDPWADREESMTREAFRALLTAGVRCTSVPGTAFEYSNLGYAVLGQVVERVAGMAFTEFVSREFIEPLGLDMHFERPGDEGAAVATGYRRADGEGWRALPFTGPGVFSAIGGLFASARSLAEWAGWLAAAWAGDERGPLGSASRREMQQLMRVAAKRPSAAPANGTPAPPVEPAAVLPLVSGYGFGLFVEHDERFGPIASHSGGYPGFSAHMRWHTASGLGVVALENATYAKVSQGAEQALRLVLAAAERRSPVTPAPVPWPETVEASVALSRLVVDWSDATASAVLATNVPLDVPFEERRSAIEAAWLDVGGRTAESATPVDARCDSPNHLVWFLPGVSGRLRVEVRMTPLAAPRAQTFTVKVDGSAASGA
;
A
#
# COMPACT_ATOMS: atom_id res chain seq x y z
N MET A 1 61.44 -6.22 10.27
CA MET A 1 62.11 -5.14 11.03
C MET A 1 61.37 -3.85 10.84
N PRO A 2 61.14 -3.07 11.87
CA PRO A 2 60.08 -2.09 12.03
C PRO A 2 60.60 -0.64 12.04
N GLN A 3 59.66 0.33 11.97
CA GLN A 3 59.72 1.65 12.65
C GLN A 3 58.40 2.37 12.36
N LYS A 4 57.51 2.59 13.27
CA LYS A 4 57.42 3.46 14.48
C LYS A 4 57.47 4.96 14.17
N MET A 5 56.47 5.62 14.76
CA MET A 5 56.40 6.96 15.36
C MET A 5 55.53 7.95 14.58
N CYS A 6 54.76 8.82 15.12
CA CYS A 6 54.32 9.15 16.48
C CYS A 6 53.18 10.16 16.40
N ALA A 7 52.44 10.25 17.47
CA ALA A 7 51.36 11.16 17.76
C ALA A 7 51.71 12.65 17.65
N ASN A 8 50.72 13.52 17.43
CA ASN A 8 50.65 14.75 18.24
C ASN A 8 49.21 15.24 18.43
N ARG A 9 48.87 15.38 19.71
CA ARG A 9 47.74 16.15 20.24
C ARG A 9 48.09 17.63 20.20
N GLN A 10 47.14 18.49 19.88
CA GLN A 10 47.08 19.80 20.53
C GLN A 10 45.63 20.24 20.70
N GLN A 11 45.25 20.37 21.95
CA GLN A 11 44.12 21.15 22.44
C GLN A 11 44.38 22.64 22.19
N ASN A 12 43.34 23.40 21.86
CA ASN A 12 43.26 24.80 22.24
C ASN A 12 41.81 25.16 22.61
N GLN A 13 41.64 25.38 23.88
CA GLN A 13 40.54 26.16 24.50
C GLN A 13 40.78 27.65 24.17
N ILE A 14 39.72 28.33 23.74
CA ILE A 14 39.58 29.78 24.04
C ILE A 14 38.10 30.02 24.38
N ALA A 15 37.90 30.37 25.64
CA ALA A 15 36.68 30.94 26.18
C ALA A 15 36.61 32.45 25.84
N ALA A 16 35.47 32.96 25.43
CA ALA A 16 35.10 34.35 25.65
C ALA A 16 33.57 34.46 25.69
N GLY A 17 33.07 34.88 26.84
CA GLY A 17 31.67 35.13 27.13
C GLY A 17 31.15 36.39 26.48
N VAL A 18 29.85 36.37 26.15
CA VAL A 18 29.05 37.57 25.83
C VAL A 18 27.77 37.51 26.67
N PRO A 19 27.31 38.59 27.28
CA PRO A 19 26.31 38.58 28.33
C PRO A 19 24.88 38.43 27.82
N CYS A 20 24.08 37.74 28.65
CA CYS A 20 22.65 37.57 28.55
C CYS A 20 21.92 38.93 28.70
N GLY A 21 21.40 39.45 27.58
CA GLY A 21 20.44 40.54 27.57
C GLY A 21 19.02 39.98 27.71
N ARG A 22 18.35 40.28 28.81
CA ARG A 22 16.93 39.99 29.03
C ARG A 22 16.09 40.80 28.06
N ALA A 23 15.42 40.14 27.10
CA ALA A 23 14.30 40.70 26.35
C ALA A 23 13.00 40.32 27.07
N THR A 24 12.53 41.22 27.92
CA THR A 24 11.16 41.29 28.41
C THR A 24 10.30 41.95 27.33
N GLY A 25 9.31 41.22 26.78
CA GLY A 25 8.35 41.87 25.85
C GLY A 25 7.56 40.93 24.94
N ALA A 26 7.60 39.62 25.07
CA ALA A 26 6.90 38.69 24.16
C ALA A 26 5.80 37.86 24.81
N ARG A 27 5.39 38.10 26.04
CA ARG A 27 4.40 37.25 26.74
C ARG A 27 2.94 37.72 26.72
N ASP A 28 2.65 38.97 26.35
CA ASP A 28 1.30 39.52 26.48
C ASP A 28 0.48 39.58 25.18
N ILE A 29 1.02 39.15 24.03
CA ILE A 29 0.28 39.12 22.76
C ILE A 29 -0.34 37.73 22.46
N LEU A 30 -0.07 36.74 23.27
CA LEU A 30 -0.46 35.32 23.01
C LEU A 30 -1.87 34.94 23.49
N VAL A 31 -2.59 35.81 24.23
CA VAL A 31 -3.85 35.41 24.89
C VAL A 31 -5.10 35.75 24.07
N SER A 32 -5.05 36.66 23.11
CA SER A 32 -6.25 37.07 22.34
C SER A 32 -6.54 36.24 21.08
N ASN A 33 -5.66 35.33 20.66
CA ASN A 33 -5.80 34.55 19.41
C ASN A 33 -6.11 33.04 19.63
N LEU A 34 -6.54 32.65 20.82
CA LEU A 34 -6.81 31.24 21.17
C LEU A 34 -8.02 30.60 20.41
N ARG A 35 -8.82 31.35 19.67
CA ARG A 35 -9.94 30.79 18.92
C ARG A 35 -9.51 30.13 17.60
N LEU A 36 -8.49 30.64 16.91
CA LEU A 36 -7.98 30.03 15.66
C LEU A 36 -7.27 28.71 15.87
N VAL A 37 -6.51 28.60 16.97
CA VAL A 37 -5.74 27.39 17.33
C VAL A 37 -6.65 26.22 17.71
N ARG A 38 -7.89 26.48 18.07
CA ARG A 38 -8.84 25.42 18.51
C ARG A 38 -9.34 24.56 17.35
N TRP A 39 -9.28 25.02 16.11
CA TRP A 39 -9.71 24.28 14.92
C TRP A 39 -8.57 23.44 14.30
N LEU A 40 -7.31 23.78 14.57
CA LEU A 40 -6.14 23.12 13.98
C LEU A 40 -5.31 22.35 15.01
N ARG A 41 -5.70 22.28 16.27
CA ARG A 41 -5.02 21.41 17.23
C ARG A 41 -5.46 19.96 16.98
N PRO A 42 -4.53 19.04 16.67
CA PRO A 42 -4.78 17.64 16.89
C PRO A 42 -5.12 17.46 18.38
N ALA A 43 -6.07 16.59 18.67
CA ALA A 43 -6.23 16.11 20.04
C ALA A 43 -4.84 15.70 20.58
N PRO A 44 -4.50 15.97 21.86
CA PRO A 44 -3.21 15.59 22.39
C PRO A 44 -3.03 14.11 22.10
N ALA A 45 -1.87 13.74 21.55
CA ALA A 45 -1.45 12.37 21.40
C ALA A 45 -1.27 11.75 22.80
N GLY A 46 -2.40 11.48 23.44
CA GLY A 46 -2.45 10.52 24.52
C GLY A 46 -2.16 9.19 23.87
N GLY A 47 -1.10 8.49 24.31
CA GLY A 47 -0.81 7.13 23.90
C GLY A 47 -2.00 6.23 24.22
N SER A 48 -3.01 6.23 23.35
CA SER A 48 -4.06 5.24 23.34
C SER A 48 -3.51 4.04 22.59
N ARG A 49 -3.37 2.92 23.25
CA ARG A 49 -3.47 1.59 22.63
C ARG A 49 -4.51 1.73 21.52
N GLY A 50 -4.11 1.42 20.26
CA GLY A 50 -4.95 1.63 19.08
C GLY A 50 -6.39 1.20 19.38
N SER A 51 -7.34 2.09 19.23
CA SER A 51 -8.74 1.74 19.34
C SER A 51 -9.02 0.76 18.22
N ASN A 52 -9.23 -0.52 18.56
CA ASN A 52 -9.76 -1.50 17.62
C ASN A 52 -10.98 -0.85 16.97
N MET A 53 -10.92 -0.59 15.67
CA MET A 53 -12.07 -0.10 14.93
C MET A 53 -13.08 -1.25 14.89
N THR A 54 -14.06 -1.22 15.80
CA THR A 54 -15.10 -2.25 15.86
C THR A 54 -15.91 -2.17 14.57
N VAL A 55 -15.68 -3.13 13.66
CA VAL A 55 -16.56 -3.31 12.50
C VAL A 55 -17.93 -3.74 13.02
N ALA A 56 -19.01 -3.08 12.57
CA ALA A 56 -20.34 -3.37 13.07
C ALA A 56 -20.82 -4.78 12.68
N ALA A 57 -21.63 -5.40 13.53
CA ALA A 57 -22.13 -6.75 13.31
C ALA A 57 -22.93 -6.88 11.99
N ASP A 58 -23.68 -5.87 11.61
CA ASP A 58 -24.40 -5.80 10.34
C ASP A 58 -23.46 -5.82 9.13
N THR A 59 -22.31 -5.16 9.24
CA THR A 59 -21.27 -5.17 8.20
C THR A 59 -20.62 -6.54 8.10
N ILE A 60 -20.34 -7.21 9.23
CA ILE A 60 -19.81 -8.57 9.23
C ILE A 60 -20.82 -9.54 8.61
N GLN A 61 -22.10 -9.42 8.93
CA GLN A 61 -23.16 -10.23 8.32
C GLN A 61 -23.25 -9.99 6.81
N ALA A 62 -23.07 -8.74 6.35
CA ALA A 62 -23.03 -8.43 4.92
C ALA A 62 -21.80 -9.05 4.23
N VAL A 63 -20.64 -9.08 4.89
CA VAL A 63 -19.44 -9.78 4.38
C VAL A 63 -19.67 -11.27 4.27
N GLU A 64 -20.25 -11.91 5.30
CA GLU A 64 -20.61 -13.33 5.29
C GLU A 64 -21.58 -13.65 4.13
N ALA A 65 -22.57 -12.79 3.91
CA ALA A 65 -23.54 -12.96 2.82
C ALA A 65 -22.87 -12.93 1.43
N VAL A 66 -21.77 -12.20 1.24
CA VAL A 66 -20.99 -12.22 -0.01
C VAL A 66 -20.47 -13.63 -0.27
N PHE A 67 -19.85 -14.28 0.71
CA PHE A 67 -19.20 -15.59 0.52
C PHE A 67 -20.21 -16.74 0.48
N THR A 68 -21.25 -16.69 1.29
CA THR A 68 -22.35 -17.68 1.21
C THR A 68 -23.11 -17.58 -0.12
N GLY A 69 -23.32 -16.37 -0.64
CA GLY A 69 -23.91 -16.14 -1.97
C GLY A 69 -23.04 -16.71 -3.10
N ARG A 70 -21.71 -16.63 -3.00
CA ARG A 70 -20.78 -17.24 -3.96
C ARG A 70 -20.90 -18.75 -3.99
N LEU A 71 -20.95 -19.39 -2.80
CA LEU A 71 -21.13 -20.84 -2.72
C LEU A 71 -22.50 -21.26 -3.27
N ALA A 72 -23.57 -20.52 -2.96
CA ALA A 72 -24.90 -20.76 -3.52
C ALA A 72 -24.92 -20.65 -5.07
N ALA A 73 -24.08 -19.77 -5.63
CA ALA A 73 -23.86 -19.69 -7.08
C ALA A 73 -22.94 -20.80 -7.62
N GLY A 74 -22.46 -21.70 -6.77
CA GLY A 74 -21.63 -22.85 -7.13
C GLY A 74 -20.21 -22.50 -7.56
N THR A 75 -19.58 -21.48 -6.98
CA THR A 75 -18.21 -21.09 -7.32
C THR A 75 -17.17 -22.06 -6.76
N ALA A 76 -17.43 -22.66 -5.61
CA ALA A 76 -16.58 -23.63 -4.93
C ALA A 76 -17.39 -24.53 -4.00
N PRO A 77 -16.86 -25.70 -3.58
CA PRO A 77 -17.46 -26.51 -2.52
C PRO A 77 -17.45 -25.83 -1.15
N GLY A 78 -16.35 -25.16 -0.80
CA GLY A 78 -16.15 -24.49 0.48
C GLY A 78 -15.43 -23.17 0.35
N SER A 79 -15.67 -22.29 1.31
CA SER A 79 -15.09 -20.96 1.41
C SER A 79 -14.73 -20.62 2.84
N SER A 80 -13.64 -19.90 3.02
CA SER A 80 -13.22 -19.30 4.29
C SER A 80 -12.84 -17.83 4.07
N TRP A 81 -13.10 -16.98 5.06
CA TRP A 81 -12.82 -15.56 4.97
C TRP A 81 -12.43 -14.95 6.33
N ALA A 82 -11.74 -13.84 6.29
CA ALA A 82 -11.45 -13.03 7.47
C ALA A 82 -11.46 -11.53 7.13
N VAL A 83 -11.94 -10.73 8.09
CA VAL A 83 -11.79 -9.26 8.12
C VAL A 83 -10.75 -8.94 9.17
N PHE A 84 -9.83 -8.04 8.87
CA PHE A 84 -8.76 -7.65 9.77
C PHE A 84 -8.51 -6.14 9.77
N ASP A 85 -7.84 -5.66 10.78
CA ASP A 85 -7.25 -4.33 10.88
C ASP A 85 -5.78 -4.43 11.33
N ARG A 86 -5.15 -3.31 11.67
CA ARG A 86 -3.77 -3.29 12.17
C ARG A 86 -3.59 -3.96 13.54
N GLY A 87 -4.67 -4.18 14.25
CA GLY A 87 -4.68 -4.85 15.56
C GLY A 87 -4.83 -6.36 15.47
N GLY A 88 -5.16 -6.88 14.29
CA GLY A 88 -5.36 -8.30 14.04
C GLY A 88 -6.69 -8.64 13.38
N VAL A 89 -7.12 -9.90 13.53
CA VAL A 89 -8.39 -10.39 12.97
C VAL A 89 -9.58 -9.84 13.76
N VAL A 90 -10.47 -9.16 13.07
CA VAL A 90 -11.71 -8.56 13.63
C VAL A 90 -12.86 -9.55 13.59
N ALA A 91 -12.99 -10.29 12.49
CA ALA A 91 -13.98 -11.35 12.31
C ALA A 91 -13.48 -12.37 11.28
N ALA A 92 -13.90 -13.60 11.42
CA ALA A 92 -13.60 -14.66 10.47
C ALA A 92 -14.74 -15.66 10.43
N GLY A 93 -14.92 -16.32 9.29
CA GLY A 93 -15.96 -17.31 9.08
C GLY A 93 -15.61 -18.25 7.93
N GLY A 94 -16.48 -19.20 7.72
CA GLY A 94 -16.41 -20.15 6.62
C GLY A 94 -17.72 -20.87 6.44
N SER A 95 -17.90 -21.48 5.28
CA SER A 95 -19.12 -22.22 4.95
C SER A 95 -18.85 -23.21 3.81
N GLY A 96 -19.76 -24.18 3.65
CA GLY A 96 -19.60 -25.26 2.69
C GLY A 96 -18.62 -26.33 3.18
N ASP A 97 -18.11 -27.14 2.26
CA ASP A 97 -17.34 -28.34 2.55
C ASP A 97 -15.84 -28.13 2.29
N ALA A 98 -15.02 -28.38 3.31
CA ALA A 98 -13.58 -28.50 3.14
C ALA A 98 -13.24 -29.75 2.29
N GLU A 99 -14.04 -30.81 2.44
CA GLU A 99 -13.95 -32.05 1.67
C GLU A 99 -15.34 -32.60 1.34
N LEU A 100 -15.61 -32.79 0.05
CA LEU A 100 -16.87 -33.37 -0.43
C LEU A 100 -16.93 -34.89 -0.21
N GLY A 101 -18.07 -35.38 0.32
CA GLY A 101 -18.38 -36.83 0.37
C GLY A 101 -17.65 -37.60 1.46
N GLY A 102 -16.93 -36.98 2.37
CA GLY A 102 -16.34 -37.61 3.54
C GLY A 102 -17.40 -38.01 4.56
N VAL A 103 -17.30 -39.22 5.14
CA VAL A 103 -18.14 -39.66 6.28
C VAL A 103 -17.78 -38.74 7.47
N GLY A 104 -18.66 -37.79 7.78
CA GLY A 104 -18.38 -36.72 8.76
C GLY A 104 -17.71 -35.49 8.17
N GLY A 105 -17.93 -35.18 6.88
CA GLY A 105 -17.26 -34.15 6.10
C GLY A 105 -16.97 -32.89 6.88
N ALA A 106 -15.70 -32.48 6.93
CA ALA A 106 -15.28 -31.28 7.61
C ALA A 106 -15.85 -30.05 6.89
N SER A 107 -16.65 -29.25 7.60
CA SER A 107 -17.08 -27.94 7.09
C SER A 107 -15.88 -27.01 6.98
N ALA A 108 -15.85 -26.18 5.94
CA ALA A 108 -14.86 -25.13 5.82
C ALA A 108 -15.10 -24.07 6.90
N GLY A 109 -14.05 -23.75 7.66
CA GLY A 109 -14.08 -22.77 8.75
C GLY A 109 -12.89 -21.83 8.69
N PRO A 110 -12.81 -20.84 9.61
CA PRO A 110 -11.75 -19.83 9.60
C PRO A 110 -10.34 -20.40 9.85
N GLU A 111 -10.26 -21.59 10.46
CA GLU A 111 -9.00 -22.29 10.74
C GLU A 111 -8.69 -23.39 9.70
N THR A 112 -9.60 -23.66 8.76
CA THR A 112 -9.36 -24.63 7.68
C THR A 112 -8.21 -24.13 6.81
N LEU A 113 -7.23 -25.01 6.57
CA LEU A 113 -6.07 -24.72 5.75
C LEU A 113 -6.39 -24.90 4.26
N PHE A 114 -6.15 -23.87 3.48
CA PHE A 114 -6.24 -23.87 2.02
C PHE A 114 -4.87 -23.57 1.43
N ARG A 115 -4.58 -24.03 0.23
CA ARG A 115 -3.42 -23.54 -0.49
C ARG A 115 -3.65 -22.08 -0.89
N ILE A 116 -2.76 -21.17 -0.45
CA ILE A 116 -2.89 -19.74 -0.72
C ILE A 116 -2.25 -19.31 -2.04
N ALA A 117 -1.65 -20.27 -2.73
CA ALA A 117 -1.09 -20.06 -4.06
C ALA A 117 -0.22 -18.79 -4.12
N SER A 118 -0.39 -17.95 -5.14
CA SER A 118 0.48 -16.79 -5.38
C SER A 118 0.48 -15.71 -4.29
N CYS A 119 -0.37 -15.78 -3.26
CA CYS A 119 -0.18 -14.96 -2.06
C CYS A 119 1.18 -15.25 -1.38
N THR A 120 1.76 -16.44 -1.62
CA THR A 120 3.11 -16.84 -1.20
C THR A 120 4.20 -15.90 -1.72
N LYS A 121 4.01 -15.25 -2.88
CA LYS A 121 5.00 -14.32 -3.46
C LYS A 121 5.33 -13.14 -2.55
N SER A 122 4.40 -12.75 -1.69
CA SER A 122 4.67 -11.72 -0.69
C SER A 122 5.71 -12.17 0.35
N PHE A 123 5.75 -13.46 0.69
CA PHE A 123 6.79 -14.04 1.54
C PHE A 123 8.14 -14.10 0.81
N THR A 124 8.15 -14.45 -0.47
CA THR A 124 9.36 -14.45 -1.30
C THR A 124 9.96 -13.05 -1.41
N ALA A 125 9.12 -12.03 -1.61
CA ALA A 125 9.56 -10.65 -1.64
C ALA A 125 10.08 -10.19 -0.27
N ALA A 126 9.38 -10.53 0.82
CA ALA A 126 9.82 -10.22 2.18
C ALA A 126 11.17 -10.90 2.52
N ALA A 127 11.39 -12.15 2.06
CA ALA A 127 12.64 -12.87 2.25
C ALA A 127 13.83 -12.15 1.57
N LEU A 128 13.64 -11.68 0.34
CA LEU A 128 14.67 -10.91 -0.38
C LEU A 128 14.95 -9.57 0.28
N LEU A 129 13.91 -8.86 0.73
CA LEU A 129 14.08 -7.60 1.46
C LEU A 129 14.80 -7.80 2.79
N LEU A 130 14.51 -8.89 3.50
CA LEU A 130 15.21 -9.22 4.73
C LEU A 130 16.71 -9.50 4.49
N LEU A 131 17.05 -10.22 3.42
CA LEU A 131 18.43 -10.48 3.04
C LEU A 131 19.13 -9.18 2.58
N ARG A 132 18.45 -8.31 1.85
CA ARG A 132 18.94 -6.97 1.50
C ARG A 132 19.23 -6.13 2.75
N ASP A 133 18.27 -6.05 3.67
CA ASP A 133 18.39 -5.25 4.89
C ASP A 133 19.52 -5.75 5.82
N ARG A 134 19.85 -7.04 5.71
CA ARG A 134 21.05 -7.66 6.34
C ARG A 134 22.35 -7.40 5.57
N GLY A 135 22.30 -6.71 4.42
CA GLY A 135 23.48 -6.44 3.58
C GLY A 135 24.02 -7.65 2.83
N LEU A 136 23.23 -8.73 2.68
CA LEU A 136 23.65 -9.98 2.04
C LEU A 136 23.39 -10.00 0.53
N LEU A 137 22.52 -9.14 0.03
CA LEU A 137 22.25 -8.97 -1.39
C LEU A 137 21.90 -7.51 -1.73
N ASP A 138 21.96 -7.20 -3.02
CA ASP A 138 21.55 -5.93 -3.61
C ASP A 138 20.54 -6.22 -4.72
N LEU A 139 19.38 -5.55 -4.66
CA LEU A 139 18.26 -5.77 -5.58
C LEU A 139 18.58 -5.33 -7.02
N ASP A 140 19.50 -4.41 -7.22
CA ASP A 140 19.90 -3.92 -8.54
C ASP A 140 20.92 -4.84 -9.23
N ARG A 141 21.43 -5.85 -8.53
CA ARG A 141 22.31 -6.84 -9.14
C ARG A 141 21.53 -7.78 -10.07
N PRO A 142 22.12 -8.15 -11.21
CA PRO A 142 21.57 -9.17 -12.10
C PRO A 142 21.33 -10.50 -11.37
N ALA A 143 20.17 -11.12 -11.59
CA ALA A 143 19.84 -12.41 -10.98
C ALA A 143 20.86 -13.51 -11.31
N ARG A 144 21.47 -13.46 -12.51
CA ARG A 144 22.58 -14.36 -12.91
C ARG A 144 23.81 -14.30 -12.00
N SER A 145 23.98 -13.23 -11.21
CA SER A 145 25.06 -13.14 -10.22
C SER A 145 24.87 -14.11 -9.06
N PHE A 146 23.64 -14.52 -8.80
CA PHE A 146 23.24 -15.47 -7.75
C PHE A 146 22.86 -16.84 -8.33
N VAL A 147 22.23 -16.86 -9.52
CA VAL A 147 21.79 -18.05 -10.25
C VAL A 147 22.41 -18.00 -11.65
N PRO A 148 23.69 -18.43 -11.82
CA PRO A 148 24.43 -18.30 -13.09
C PRO A 148 23.76 -19.00 -14.28
N GLU A 149 22.98 -20.05 -14.02
CA GLU A 149 22.23 -20.77 -15.03
C GLU A 149 21.06 -19.94 -15.61
N PHE A 150 20.61 -18.89 -14.91
CA PHE A 150 19.58 -17.97 -15.39
C PHE A 150 20.20 -16.86 -16.26
N SER A 151 20.30 -17.13 -17.55
CA SER A 151 20.80 -16.19 -18.55
C SER A 151 19.82 -16.14 -19.74
N PRO A 152 18.67 -15.44 -19.58
CA PRO A 152 17.67 -15.42 -20.63
C PRO A 152 18.11 -14.68 -21.88
N GLU A 153 17.70 -15.18 -23.04
CA GLU A 153 17.85 -14.49 -24.34
C GLU A 153 16.90 -13.29 -24.39
N VAL A 154 17.45 -12.10 -24.66
CA VAL A 154 16.69 -10.84 -24.70
C VAL A 154 16.41 -10.44 -26.16
N PRO A 155 15.17 -10.06 -26.51
CA PRO A 155 14.82 -9.63 -27.86
C PRO A 155 15.65 -8.44 -28.31
N GLY A 156 16.02 -8.40 -29.61
CA GLY A 156 16.75 -7.29 -30.20
C GLY A 156 18.25 -7.29 -29.93
N GLY A 157 18.78 -8.34 -29.27
CA GLY A 157 20.23 -8.47 -29.01
C GLY A 157 20.77 -7.50 -27.94
N PHE A 158 19.89 -6.95 -27.08
CA PHE A 158 20.31 -6.08 -25.99
C PHE A 158 21.02 -6.90 -24.90
N ASP A 159 22.15 -6.42 -24.42
CA ASP A 159 22.87 -7.00 -23.26
C ASP A 159 22.32 -6.42 -21.94
N VAL A 160 21.10 -6.79 -21.61
CA VAL A 160 20.42 -6.40 -20.37
C VAL A 160 20.01 -7.65 -19.62
N ALA A 161 20.64 -7.91 -18.48
CA ALA A 161 20.25 -9.00 -17.62
C ALA A 161 19.16 -8.56 -16.62
N PRO A 162 18.10 -9.37 -16.39
CA PRO A 162 17.11 -9.09 -15.35
C PRO A 162 17.76 -8.95 -13.98
N THR A 163 17.51 -7.85 -13.27
CA THR A 163 17.91 -7.66 -11.87
C THR A 163 16.90 -8.32 -10.93
N LEU A 164 17.28 -8.48 -9.65
CA LEU A 164 16.34 -8.97 -8.64
C LEU A 164 15.13 -8.03 -8.53
N HIS A 165 15.36 -6.71 -8.53
CA HIS A 165 14.31 -5.70 -8.55
C HIS A 165 13.33 -5.88 -9.72
N MET A 166 13.85 -6.10 -10.94
CA MET A 166 13.01 -6.31 -12.13
C MET A 166 12.17 -7.59 -12.02
N LEU A 167 12.73 -8.68 -11.48
CA LEU A 167 11.97 -9.91 -11.25
C LEU A 167 10.91 -9.72 -10.17
N MET A 168 11.24 -9.07 -9.05
CA MET A 168 10.30 -8.78 -7.95
C MET A 168 9.13 -7.92 -8.38
N THR A 169 9.34 -7.01 -9.34
CA THR A 169 8.31 -6.08 -9.86
C THR A 169 7.63 -6.57 -11.14
N MET A 170 7.79 -7.84 -11.49
CA MET A 170 7.20 -8.44 -12.69
C MET A 170 7.59 -7.69 -13.99
N SER A 171 8.82 -7.17 -14.04
CA SER A 171 9.38 -6.51 -15.23
C SER A 171 10.66 -7.15 -15.74
N GLY A 172 10.90 -8.41 -15.40
CA GLY A 172 12.07 -9.17 -15.85
C GLY A 172 12.10 -9.52 -17.33
N GLY A 173 11.07 -9.19 -18.10
CA GLY A 173 10.95 -9.49 -19.53
C GLY A 173 10.48 -10.90 -19.85
N LEU A 174 10.26 -11.75 -18.85
CA LEU A 174 9.78 -13.13 -19.01
C LEU A 174 8.27 -13.15 -19.37
N PRO A 175 7.79 -14.13 -20.17
CA PRO A 175 6.38 -14.26 -20.52
C PRO A 175 5.53 -14.65 -19.30
N THR A 176 4.21 -14.40 -19.41
CA THR A 176 3.20 -14.97 -18.48
C THR A 176 3.16 -16.48 -18.63
N ASP A 177 3.24 -17.20 -17.52
CA ASP A 177 3.47 -18.64 -17.46
C ASP A 177 2.59 -19.41 -16.45
N ASP A 178 1.50 -18.78 -15.95
CA ASP A 178 0.62 -19.36 -14.92
C ASP A 178 0.16 -20.80 -15.20
N PRO A 179 -0.38 -21.13 -16.40
CA PRO A 179 -0.91 -22.48 -16.63
C PRO A 179 0.15 -23.59 -16.56
N TRP A 180 1.41 -23.26 -16.84
CA TRP A 180 2.52 -24.18 -16.77
C TRP A 180 3.10 -24.23 -15.34
N ALA A 181 3.52 -23.09 -14.81
CA ALA A 181 4.29 -23.01 -13.56
C ALA A 181 3.51 -23.50 -12.34
N ASP A 182 2.20 -23.28 -12.29
CA ASP A 182 1.34 -23.75 -11.20
C ASP A 182 1.27 -25.29 -11.09
N ARG A 183 1.82 -26.02 -12.06
CA ARG A 183 1.88 -27.50 -12.07
C ARG A 183 3.28 -28.04 -11.82
N GLU A 184 4.27 -27.16 -11.73
CA GLU A 184 5.69 -27.50 -11.58
C GLU A 184 6.19 -27.36 -10.13
N GLU A 185 5.30 -27.23 -9.14
CA GLU A 185 5.69 -26.95 -7.76
C GLU A 185 6.72 -27.94 -7.22
N SER A 186 6.54 -29.21 -7.45
CA SER A 186 7.42 -30.29 -6.96
C SER A 186 8.71 -30.46 -7.78
N MET A 187 8.99 -29.57 -8.75
CA MET A 187 10.22 -29.63 -9.54
C MET A 187 11.44 -29.62 -8.63
N THR A 188 12.37 -30.56 -8.87
CA THR A 188 13.63 -30.62 -8.09
C THR A 188 14.58 -29.52 -8.49
N ARG A 189 15.56 -29.21 -7.62
CA ARG A 189 16.62 -28.23 -7.93
C ARG A 189 17.45 -28.63 -9.15
N GLU A 190 17.71 -29.93 -9.33
CA GLU A 190 18.45 -30.47 -10.47
C GLU A 190 17.68 -30.26 -11.77
N ALA A 191 16.39 -30.57 -11.79
CA ALA A 191 15.51 -30.38 -12.95
C ALA A 191 15.38 -28.89 -13.29
N PHE A 192 15.23 -28.03 -12.30
CA PHE A 192 15.15 -26.58 -12.51
C PHE A 192 16.45 -26.00 -13.07
N ARG A 193 17.61 -26.42 -12.54
CA ARG A 193 18.90 -26.02 -13.08
C ARG A 193 19.08 -26.48 -14.54
N ALA A 194 18.69 -27.71 -14.87
CA ALA A 194 18.71 -28.22 -16.22
C ALA A 194 17.80 -27.41 -17.15
N LEU A 195 16.59 -27.05 -16.69
CA LEU A 195 15.66 -26.18 -17.42
C LEU A 195 16.30 -24.82 -17.73
N LEU A 196 16.88 -24.14 -16.74
CA LEU A 196 17.51 -22.85 -16.92
C LEU A 196 18.73 -22.93 -17.86
N THR A 197 19.54 -24.02 -17.75
CA THR A 197 20.71 -24.26 -18.61
C THR A 197 20.32 -24.57 -20.06
N ALA A 198 19.16 -25.21 -20.28
CA ALA A 198 18.63 -25.44 -21.63
C ALA A 198 18.23 -24.15 -22.36
N GLY A 199 18.05 -23.07 -21.60
CA GLY A 199 17.79 -21.73 -22.11
C GLY A 199 16.40 -21.21 -21.79
N VAL A 200 16.33 -19.93 -21.47
CA VAL A 200 15.11 -19.16 -21.19
C VAL A 200 15.05 -17.97 -22.15
N ARG A 201 13.85 -17.56 -22.55
CA ARG A 201 13.66 -16.42 -23.45
C ARG A 201 12.79 -15.35 -22.82
N CYS A 202 13.18 -14.10 -23.00
CA CYS A 202 12.35 -12.94 -22.72
C CYS A 202 11.45 -12.62 -23.92
N THR A 203 10.27 -12.09 -23.64
CA THR A 203 9.33 -11.55 -24.64
C THR A 203 9.49 -10.05 -24.84
N SER A 204 10.09 -9.37 -23.84
CA SER A 204 10.41 -7.94 -23.85
C SER A 204 11.78 -7.68 -23.24
N VAL A 205 12.32 -6.49 -23.48
CA VAL A 205 13.58 -6.05 -22.83
C VAL A 205 13.31 -5.89 -21.33
N PRO A 206 14.14 -6.50 -20.45
CA PRO A 206 13.98 -6.36 -19.00
C PRO A 206 13.90 -4.90 -18.57
N GLY A 207 12.97 -4.60 -17.66
CA GLY A 207 12.72 -3.26 -17.15
C GLY A 207 11.75 -2.40 -17.99
N THR A 208 11.29 -2.86 -19.17
CA THR A 208 10.47 -2.02 -20.08
C THR A 208 8.97 -2.25 -19.95
N ALA A 209 8.53 -3.46 -19.62
CA ALA A 209 7.11 -3.82 -19.57
C ALA A 209 6.80 -4.63 -18.30
N PHE A 210 5.53 -4.59 -17.89
CA PHE A 210 4.99 -5.51 -16.90
C PHE A 210 4.55 -6.81 -17.62
N GLU A 211 5.04 -7.95 -17.10
CA GLU A 211 4.61 -9.28 -17.51
C GLU A 211 4.68 -10.21 -16.30
N TYR A 212 3.55 -10.76 -15.88
CA TYR A 212 3.50 -11.60 -14.70
C TYR A 212 4.17 -12.95 -14.96
N SER A 213 5.27 -13.24 -14.26
CA SER A 213 6.04 -14.47 -14.43
C SER A 213 6.28 -15.20 -13.12
N ASN A 214 5.84 -16.43 -13.03
CA ASN A 214 6.13 -17.37 -11.94
C ASN A 214 7.58 -17.87 -12.02
N LEU A 215 8.10 -18.12 -13.21
CA LEU A 215 9.51 -18.51 -13.40
C LEU A 215 10.46 -17.48 -12.78
N GLY A 216 10.15 -16.18 -12.95
CA GLY A 216 10.92 -15.11 -12.31
C GLY A 216 10.94 -15.26 -10.78
N TYR A 217 9.81 -15.57 -10.16
CA TYR A 217 9.71 -15.79 -8.71
C TYR A 217 10.33 -17.12 -8.25
N ALA A 218 10.32 -18.17 -9.08
CA ALA A 218 11.05 -19.40 -8.80
C ALA A 218 12.58 -19.14 -8.80
N VAL A 219 13.09 -18.33 -9.73
CA VAL A 219 14.48 -17.86 -9.73
C VAL A 219 14.78 -17.06 -8.46
N LEU A 220 13.88 -16.15 -8.02
CA LEU A 220 14.04 -15.40 -6.77
C LEU A 220 14.08 -16.34 -5.55
N GLY A 221 13.27 -17.40 -5.52
CA GLY A 221 13.36 -18.45 -4.50
C GLY A 221 14.76 -19.10 -4.45
N GLN A 222 15.34 -19.40 -5.61
CA GLN A 222 16.71 -19.92 -5.69
C GLN A 222 17.78 -18.91 -5.23
N VAL A 223 17.56 -17.61 -5.45
CA VAL A 223 18.42 -16.57 -4.89
C VAL A 223 18.38 -16.60 -3.36
N VAL A 224 17.17 -16.69 -2.76
CA VAL A 224 17.03 -16.82 -1.30
C VAL A 224 17.80 -18.04 -0.79
N GLU A 225 17.62 -19.23 -1.41
CA GLU A 225 18.32 -20.45 -1.00
C GLU A 225 19.83 -20.32 -1.03
N ARG A 226 20.38 -19.75 -2.12
CA ARG A 226 21.83 -19.62 -2.30
C ARG A 226 22.47 -18.59 -1.36
N VAL A 227 21.76 -17.50 -1.10
CA VAL A 227 22.25 -16.45 -0.18
C VAL A 227 22.11 -16.87 1.28
N ALA A 228 21.00 -17.52 1.64
CA ALA A 228 20.75 -17.98 3.00
C ALA A 228 21.47 -19.30 3.35
N GLY A 229 21.89 -20.09 2.35
CA GLY A 229 22.52 -21.39 2.54
C GLY A 229 21.58 -22.47 3.09
N MET A 230 20.25 -22.31 2.91
CA MET A 230 19.23 -23.27 3.33
C MET A 230 18.06 -23.29 2.35
N ALA A 231 17.15 -24.28 2.46
CA ALA A 231 15.99 -24.35 1.59
C ALA A 231 15.09 -23.10 1.75
N PHE A 232 14.48 -22.66 0.63
CA PHE A 232 13.53 -21.53 0.65
C PHE A 232 12.41 -21.72 1.67
N THR A 233 11.82 -22.90 1.70
CA THR A 233 10.73 -23.26 2.62
C THR A 233 11.17 -23.15 4.07
N GLU A 234 12.37 -23.65 4.40
CA GLU A 234 12.97 -23.54 5.73
C GLU A 234 13.26 -22.08 6.11
N PHE A 235 13.81 -21.29 5.17
CA PHE A 235 14.10 -19.87 5.41
C PHE A 235 12.82 -19.09 5.75
N VAL A 236 11.76 -19.25 4.95
CA VAL A 236 10.49 -18.55 5.19
C VAL A 236 9.85 -19.00 6.51
N SER A 237 9.88 -20.30 6.81
CA SER A 237 9.34 -20.82 8.08
C SER A 237 10.06 -20.21 9.28
N ARG A 238 11.40 -20.25 9.29
CA ARG A 238 12.21 -19.78 10.40
C ARG A 238 12.20 -18.25 10.56
N GLU A 239 12.21 -17.51 9.46
CA GLU A 239 12.37 -16.05 9.52
C GLU A 239 11.03 -15.31 9.61
N PHE A 240 9.91 -15.91 9.19
CA PHE A 240 8.61 -15.24 9.17
C PHE A 240 7.50 -16.02 9.87
N ILE A 241 7.30 -17.30 9.53
CA ILE A 241 6.15 -18.06 10.03
C ILE A 241 6.25 -18.24 11.55
N GLU A 242 7.36 -18.78 12.03
CA GLU A 242 7.60 -19.03 13.45
C GLU A 242 7.64 -17.75 14.29
N PRO A 243 8.43 -16.69 13.91
CA PRO A 243 8.50 -15.47 14.69
C PRO A 243 7.21 -14.68 14.76
N LEU A 244 6.34 -14.80 13.75
CA LEU A 244 5.03 -14.15 13.73
C LEU A 244 3.91 -15.04 14.30
N GLY A 245 4.23 -16.30 14.65
CA GLY A 245 3.27 -17.25 15.21
C GLY A 245 2.15 -17.66 14.23
N LEU A 246 2.47 -17.72 12.91
CA LEU A 246 1.50 -18.02 11.88
C LEU A 246 1.30 -19.54 11.75
N ASP A 247 0.05 -19.99 11.66
CA ASP A 247 -0.28 -21.36 11.31
C ASP A 247 -0.27 -21.54 9.78
N MET A 248 0.95 -21.69 9.22
CA MET A 248 1.21 -21.81 7.79
C MET A 248 2.24 -22.90 7.51
N HIS A 249 2.08 -23.62 6.41
CA HIS A 249 2.88 -24.81 6.09
C HIS A 249 3.19 -24.90 4.60
N PHE A 250 4.39 -25.33 4.24
CA PHE A 250 4.72 -25.73 2.86
C PHE A 250 4.36 -27.19 2.57
N GLU A 251 4.47 -28.06 3.58
CA GLU A 251 3.99 -29.42 3.52
C GLU A 251 2.49 -29.46 3.84
N ARG A 252 1.76 -30.40 3.24
CA ARG A 252 0.39 -30.65 3.67
C ARG A 252 0.45 -31.23 5.09
N PRO A 253 -0.16 -30.57 6.08
CA PRO A 253 -0.27 -31.15 7.42
C PRO A 253 -0.96 -32.51 7.39
N GLY A 254 -0.54 -33.42 8.28
CA GLY A 254 -1.21 -34.69 8.48
C GLY A 254 -2.60 -34.52 9.10
N ASP A 255 -3.33 -35.63 9.25
CA ASP A 255 -4.71 -35.66 9.74
C ASP A 255 -4.84 -35.26 11.23
N GLU A 256 -3.72 -35.09 11.94
CA GLU A 256 -3.68 -34.62 13.34
C GLU A 256 -3.53 -33.11 13.34
N GLY A 257 -4.63 -32.34 13.38
CA GLY A 257 -4.57 -30.89 13.47
C GLY A 257 -5.74 -30.17 12.81
N ALA A 258 -5.48 -28.99 12.25
CA ALA A 258 -6.48 -28.22 11.52
C ALA A 258 -6.91 -28.96 10.25
N ALA A 259 -8.21 -28.89 9.93
CA ALA A 259 -8.74 -29.47 8.69
C ALA A 259 -8.04 -28.84 7.48
N VAL A 260 -7.55 -29.68 6.55
CA VAL A 260 -6.95 -29.26 5.29
C VAL A 260 -7.97 -29.44 4.17
N ALA A 261 -8.30 -28.38 3.46
CA ALA A 261 -9.24 -28.44 2.36
C ALA A 261 -8.71 -29.30 1.21
N THR A 262 -9.58 -30.11 0.62
CA THR A 262 -9.32 -30.80 -0.64
C THR A 262 -9.60 -29.84 -1.79
N GLY A 263 -8.68 -29.76 -2.75
CA GLY A 263 -8.82 -28.91 -3.93
C GLY A 263 -9.67 -29.56 -5.03
N TYR A 264 -10.53 -28.78 -5.67
CA TYR A 264 -11.45 -29.25 -6.69
C TYR A 264 -11.35 -28.48 -8.00
N ARG A 265 -11.71 -29.14 -9.09
CA ARG A 265 -12.06 -28.49 -10.35
C ARG A 265 -13.48 -28.86 -10.77
N ARG A 266 -14.15 -27.99 -11.49
CA ARG A 266 -15.41 -28.33 -12.14
C ARG A 266 -15.15 -29.31 -13.27
N ALA A 267 -15.90 -30.42 -13.28
CA ALA A 267 -15.95 -31.34 -14.42
C ALA A 267 -17.20 -31.06 -15.24
N ASP A 268 -17.06 -31.05 -16.56
CA ASP A 268 -18.18 -30.77 -17.47
C ASP A 268 -19.30 -31.81 -17.25
N GLY A 269 -20.45 -31.35 -16.73
CA GLY A 269 -21.63 -32.20 -16.47
C GLY A 269 -21.56 -33.11 -15.25
N GLU A 270 -20.41 -33.23 -14.56
CA GLU A 270 -20.18 -34.21 -13.50
C GLU A 270 -20.02 -33.63 -12.08
N GLY A 271 -20.21 -32.30 -11.91
CA GLY A 271 -20.03 -31.65 -10.61
C GLY A 271 -18.56 -31.32 -10.29
N TRP A 272 -18.10 -31.65 -9.08
CA TRP A 272 -16.76 -31.38 -8.60
C TRP A 272 -15.85 -32.61 -8.63
N ARG A 273 -14.63 -32.44 -9.12
CA ARG A 273 -13.59 -33.49 -9.12
C ARG A 273 -12.43 -33.06 -8.25
N ALA A 274 -12.08 -33.88 -7.26
CA ALA A 274 -10.90 -33.65 -6.44
C ALA A 274 -9.61 -33.73 -7.28
N LEU A 275 -8.66 -32.89 -6.94
CA LEU A 275 -7.34 -32.85 -7.57
C LEU A 275 -6.28 -33.43 -6.61
N PRO A 276 -5.25 -34.10 -7.13
CA PRO A 276 -4.17 -34.60 -6.30
C PRO A 276 -3.37 -33.43 -5.70
N PHE A 277 -2.82 -33.67 -4.53
CA PHE A 277 -1.88 -32.78 -3.88
C PHE A 277 -0.51 -32.86 -4.56
N THR A 278 0.14 -31.70 -4.73
CA THR A 278 1.51 -31.58 -5.21
C THR A 278 2.38 -31.06 -4.06
N GLY A 279 3.42 -31.79 -3.70
CA GLY A 279 4.34 -31.43 -2.61
C GLY A 279 5.29 -30.30 -2.97
N PRO A 280 6.06 -29.80 -1.98
CA PRO A 280 6.97 -28.69 -2.18
C PRO A 280 8.16 -29.03 -3.08
N GLY A 281 8.65 -28.02 -3.78
CA GLY A 281 9.83 -28.05 -4.63
C GLY A 281 10.32 -26.64 -4.93
N VAL A 282 11.03 -26.46 -6.04
CA VAL A 282 11.61 -25.16 -6.41
C VAL A 282 10.54 -24.08 -6.63
N PHE A 283 9.40 -24.48 -7.16
CA PHE A 283 8.29 -23.54 -7.39
C PHE A 283 7.46 -23.25 -6.11
N SER A 284 7.81 -23.78 -4.94
CA SER A 284 7.16 -23.38 -3.68
C SER A 284 7.28 -21.89 -3.40
N ALA A 285 8.29 -21.21 -3.95
CA ALA A 285 8.43 -19.75 -3.87
C ALA A 285 7.33 -18.96 -4.58
N ILE A 286 6.59 -19.58 -5.50
CA ILE A 286 5.50 -18.90 -6.23
C ILE A 286 4.13 -19.14 -5.60
N GLY A 287 3.93 -20.27 -4.86
CA GLY A 287 2.57 -20.67 -4.49
C GLY A 287 2.44 -21.81 -3.47
N GLY A 288 3.53 -22.25 -2.82
CA GLY A 288 3.59 -23.48 -2.04
C GLY A 288 2.94 -23.46 -0.66
N LEU A 289 2.57 -22.30 -0.11
CA LEU A 289 2.05 -22.20 1.26
C LEU A 289 0.58 -22.66 1.38
N PHE A 290 0.30 -23.36 2.48
CA PHE A 290 -1.02 -23.52 3.06
C PHE A 290 -1.20 -22.55 4.20
N ALA A 291 -2.38 -21.96 4.33
CA ALA A 291 -2.78 -21.11 5.43
C ALA A 291 -4.29 -21.18 5.67
N SER A 292 -4.69 -20.87 6.88
CA SER A 292 -6.06 -20.52 7.20
C SER A 292 -6.39 -19.09 6.81
N ALA A 293 -7.67 -18.74 6.71
CA ALA A 293 -8.05 -17.34 6.47
C ALA A 293 -7.57 -16.42 7.61
N ARG A 294 -7.54 -16.93 8.85
CA ARG A 294 -7.02 -16.21 10.01
C ARG A 294 -5.52 -15.90 9.87
N SER A 295 -4.70 -16.92 9.65
CA SER A 295 -3.25 -16.73 9.55
C SER A 295 -2.85 -15.86 8.35
N LEU A 296 -3.53 -15.99 7.21
CA LEU A 296 -3.27 -15.10 6.08
C LEU A 296 -3.69 -13.65 6.38
N ALA A 297 -4.76 -13.45 7.18
CA ALA A 297 -5.17 -12.13 7.63
C ALA A 297 -4.17 -11.53 8.64
N GLU A 298 -3.57 -12.34 9.50
CA GLU A 298 -2.50 -11.92 10.42
C GLU A 298 -1.25 -11.46 9.65
N TRP A 299 -0.83 -12.20 8.62
CA TRP A 299 0.24 -11.79 7.72
C TRP A 299 -0.07 -10.47 7.01
N ALA A 300 -1.24 -10.36 6.38
CA ALA A 300 -1.65 -9.14 5.67
C ALA A 300 -1.80 -7.94 6.64
N GLY A 301 -2.33 -8.15 7.83
CA GLY A 301 -2.44 -7.15 8.90
C GLY A 301 -1.08 -6.67 9.39
N TRP A 302 -0.09 -7.57 9.52
CA TRP A 302 1.28 -7.21 9.86
C TRP A 302 1.94 -6.36 8.75
N LEU A 303 1.72 -6.70 7.48
CA LEU A 303 2.17 -5.85 6.36
C LEU A 303 1.50 -4.47 6.40
N ALA A 304 0.18 -4.41 6.62
CA ALA A 304 -0.59 -3.17 6.70
C ALA A 304 -0.18 -2.29 7.89
N ALA A 305 0.23 -2.88 9.02
CA ALA A 305 0.66 -2.17 10.22
C ALA A 305 1.93 -1.32 10.00
N ALA A 306 2.70 -1.59 8.95
CA ALA A 306 3.86 -0.81 8.56
C ALA A 306 3.55 0.69 8.33
N TRP A 307 2.34 1.01 7.86
CA TRP A 307 1.89 2.39 7.64
C TRP A 307 1.57 3.14 8.94
N ALA A 308 1.45 2.43 10.06
CA ALA A 308 1.34 3.01 11.39
C ALA A 308 2.68 3.05 12.15
N GLY A 309 3.80 2.70 11.48
CA GLY A 309 5.14 2.68 12.10
C GLY A 309 5.35 1.49 13.04
N ASP A 310 4.63 0.39 12.85
CA ASP A 310 4.87 -0.83 13.62
C ASP A 310 6.20 -1.48 13.21
N GLU A 311 7.14 -1.59 14.13
CA GLU A 311 8.46 -2.19 13.90
C GLU A 311 8.56 -3.64 14.43
N ARG A 312 7.45 -4.25 14.86
CA ARG A 312 7.45 -5.63 15.33
C ARG A 312 7.69 -6.61 14.19
N GLY A 313 8.40 -7.70 14.48
CA GLY A 313 8.67 -8.80 13.56
C GLY A 313 9.99 -8.69 12.81
N PRO A 314 10.25 -9.62 11.89
CA PRO A 314 11.57 -9.80 11.28
C PRO A 314 11.97 -8.72 10.26
N LEU A 315 11.01 -8.06 9.63
CA LEU A 315 11.24 -7.06 8.57
C LEU A 315 10.72 -5.69 9.01
N GLY A 316 11.57 -4.67 8.93
CA GLY A 316 11.25 -3.30 9.36
C GLY A 316 10.09 -2.67 8.59
N SER A 317 9.44 -1.67 9.20
CA SER A 317 8.26 -1.00 8.61
C SER A 317 8.58 -0.33 7.28
N ALA A 318 9.80 0.18 7.10
CA ALA A 318 10.23 0.81 5.84
C ALA A 318 10.17 -0.18 4.67
N SER A 319 10.74 -1.37 4.82
CA SER A 319 10.74 -2.42 3.79
C SER A 319 9.35 -2.99 3.54
N ARG A 320 8.53 -3.15 4.60
CA ARG A 320 7.13 -3.55 4.45
C ARG A 320 6.28 -2.50 3.70
N ARG A 321 6.54 -1.19 3.89
CA ARG A 321 5.91 -0.13 3.10
C ARG A 321 6.36 -0.14 1.66
N GLU A 322 7.65 -0.42 1.42
CA GLU A 322 8.22 -0.53 0.08
C GLU A 322 7.53 -1.62 -0.74
N MET A 323 7.21 -2.78 -0.14
CA MET A 323 6.43 -3.85 -0.80
C MET A 323 5.09 -3.35 -1.35
N GLN A 324 4.47 -2.39 -0.67
CA GLN A 324 3.13 -1.87 -0.92
C GLN A 324 3.12 -0.60 -1.79
N GLN A 325 4.22 -0.29 -2.47
CA GLN A 325 4.30 0.82 -3.41
C GLN A 325 4.13 0.32 -4.84
N LEU A 326 3.46 1.13 -5.68
CA LEU A 326 3.32 0.85 -7.10
C LEU A 326 4.64 1.16 -7.79
N MET A 327 5.40 0.11 -8.14
CA MET A 327 6.71 0.23 -8.77
C MET A 327 6.64 0.04 -10.29
N ARG A 328 5.76 -0.84 -10.75
CA ARG A 328 5.56 -1.10 -12.19
C ARG A 328 4.08 -1.06 -12.51
N VAL A 329 3.70 -0.18 -13.43
CA VAL A 329 2.32 -0.10 -13.92
C VAL A 329 1.99 -1.37 -14.71
N ALA A 330 0.92 -2.07 -14.31
CA ALA A 330 0.31 -3.14 -15.07
C ALA A 330 -0.79 -2.53 -15.93
N ALA A 331 -0.60 -2.50 -17.25
CA ALA A 331 -1.65 -2.06 -18.14
C ALA A 331 -2.84 -3.04 -18.04
N LYS A 332 -3.94 -2.62 -17.40
CA LYS A 332 -5.21 -3.34 -17.55
C LYS A 332 -5.71 -3.08 -18.98
N ARG A 333 -5.61 -4.08 -19.86
CA ARG A 333 -6.45 -4.07 -21.08
C ARG A 333 -7.90 -4.11 -20.62
N PRO A 334 -8.81 -3.30 -21.20
CA PRO A 334 -10.23 -3.48 -20.98
C PRO A 334 -10.53 -4.96 -21.19
N SER A 335 -11.25 -5.59 -20.27
CA SER A 335 -11.75 -6.95 -20.48
C SER A 335 -12.50 -6.97 -21.80
N ALA A 336 -12.04 -7.75 -22.76
CA ALA A 336 -12.81 -7.95 -23.97
C ALA A 336 -14.20 -8.43 -23.54
N ALA A 337 -15.24 -7.80 -24.09
CA ALA A 337 -16.61 -8.26 -23.91
C ALA A 337 -16.67 -9.76 -24.21
N PRO A 338 -17.48 -10.53 -23.47
CA PRO A 338 -17.59 -11.97 -23.71
C PRO A 338 -17.89 -12.20 -25.18
N ALA A 339 -17.17 -13.13 -25.80
CA ALA A 339 -17.23 -13.48 -27.23
C ALA A 339 -18.58 -14.10 -27.68
N ASN A 340 -19.61 -14.02 -26.87
CA ASN A 340 -20.95 -14.53 -27.16
C ASN A 340 -21.86 -13.34 -27.43
N GLY A 341 -21.92 -12.92 -28.67
CA GLY A 341 -22.87 -12.15 -29.47
C GLY A 341 -24.16 -11.56 -28.87
N THR A 342 -24.24 -11.35 -27.55
CA THR A 342 -25.35 -10.66 -26.93
C THR A 342 -24.94 -9.19 -26.74
N PRO A 343 -25.63 -8.22 -27.38
CA PRO A 343 -25.35 -6.81 -27.16
C PRO A 343 -25.50 -6.49 -25.66
N ALA A 344 -24.43 -6.01 -25.01
CA ALA A 344 -24.54 -5.42 -23.71
C ALA A 344 -25.49 -4.20 -23.77
N PRO A 345 -26.37 -3.99 -22.78
CA PRO A 345 -27.15 -2.77 -22.72
C PRO A 345 -26.23 -1.55 -22.73
N PRO A 346 -26.62 -0.43 -23.34
CA PRO A 346 -25.81 0.77 -23.35
C PRO A 346 -25.53 1.21 -21.91
N VAL A 347 -24.33 0.97 -21.45
CA VAL A 347 -23.81 1.57 -20.21
C VAL A 347 -23.51 3.02 -20.57
N GLU A 348 -24.26 3.96 -19.96
CA GLU A 348 -23.85 5.36 -20.01
C GLU A 348 -22.36 5.44 -19.60
N PRO A 349 -21.54 6.22 -20.28
CA PRO A 349 -20.15 6.36 -19.92
C PRO A 349 -20.07 7.18 -18.62
N ALA A 350 -20.22 6.53 -17.49
CA ALA A 350 -19.61 7.03 -16.28
C ALA A 350 -18.13 7.19 -16.62
N ALA A 351 -17.60 8.40 -16.51
CA ALA A 351 -16.19 8.67 -16.75
C ALA A 351 -15.37 7.74 -15.87
N VAL A 352 -14.97 6.60 -16.40
CA VAL A 352 -14.08 5.65 -15.74
C VAL A 352 -12.72 6.32 -15.78
N LEU A 353 -12.38 7.04 -14.72
CA LEU A 353 -11.00 7.44 -14.51
C LEU A 353 -10.14 6.16 -14.54
N PRO A 354 -9.01 6.16 -15.26
CA PRO A 354 -8.21 4.96 -15.39
C PRO A 354 -7.78 4.52 -13.99
N LEU A 355 -8.25 3.36 -13.55
CA LEU A 355 -7.78 2.72 -12.34
C LEU A 355 -6.29 2.44 -12.54
N VAL A 356 -5.45 3.18 -11.86
CA VAL A 356 -4.01 2.91 -11.86
C VAL A 356 -3.79 1.65 -11.05
N SER A 357 -3.31 0.60 -11.70
CA SER A 357 -2.96 -0.66 -11.07
C SER A 357 -1.55 -1.04 -11.50
N GLY A 358 -0.77 -1.57 -10.57
CA GLY A 358 0.58 -2.02 -10.84
C GLY A 358 1.05 -3.04 -9.82
N TYR A 359 2.34 -3.31 -9.84
CA TYR A 359 2.97 -4.29 -8.98
C TYR A 359 4.09 -3.63 -8.17
N GLY A 360 4.11 -3.91 -6.88
CA GLY A 360 5.19 -3.61 -5.97
C GLY A 360 6.10 -4.82 -5.79
N PHE A 361 6.53 -5.11 -4.57
CA PHE A 361 7.28 -6.33 -4.28
C PHE A 361 6.36 -7.42 -3.73
N GLY A 362 6.00 -8.38 -4.58
CA GLY A 362 5.15 -9.50 -4.22
C GLY A 362 3.67 -9.14 -3.97
N LEU A 363 3.26 -7.94 -4.36
CA LEU A 363 1.92 -7.40 -4.15
C LEU A 363 1.46 -6.58 -5.36
N PHE A 364 0.20 -6.70 -5.72
CA PHE A 364 -0.48 -5.72 -6.54
C PHE A 364 -0.81 -4.49 -5.71
N VAL A 365 -0.68 -3.33 -6.30
CA VAL A 365 -1.08 -2.04 -5.72
C VAL A 365 -1.99 -1.34 -6.71
N GLU A 366 -3.16 -0.96 -6.26
CA GLU A 366 -4.13 -0.22 -7.05
C GLU A 366 -4.56 1.04 -6.30
N HIS A 367 -4.94 2.07 -7.04
CA HIS A 367 -5.51 3.28 -6.45
C HIS A 367 -7.01 3.29 -6.73
N ASP A 368 -7.81 3.00 -5.70
CA ASP A 368 -9.27 3.10 -5.75
C ASP A 368 -9.67 4.58 -5.73
N GLU A 369 -10.59 4.97 -6.63
CA GLU A 369 -11.03 6.36 -6.77
C GLU A 369 -11.61 6.94 -5.46
N ARG A 370 -12.35 6.12 -4.71
CA ARG A 370 -13.02 6.53 -3.47
C ARG A 370 -12.13 6.39 -2.25
N PHE A 371 -11.43 5.25 -2.14
CA PHE A 371 -10.75 4.88 -0.92
C PHE A 371 -9.24 5.12 -0.95
N GLY A 372 -8.65 5.35 -2.13
CA GLY A 372 -7.21 5.53 -2.28
C GLY A 372 -6.45 4.20 -2.43
N PRO A 373 -5.20 4.10 -1.93
CA PRO A 373 -4.33 2.98 -2.25
C PRO A 373 -4.74 1.68 -1.53
N ILE A 374 -4.91 0.62 -2.33
CA ILE A 374 -5.23 -0.75 -1.92
C ILE A 374 -4.05 -1.64 -2.30
N ALA A 375 -3.51 -2.39 -1.36
CA ALA A 375 -2.56 -3.46 -1.62
C ALA A 375 -3.28 -4.81 -1.64
N SER A 376 -2.86 -5.73 -2.51
CA SER A 376 -3.52 -7.03 -2.66
C SER A 376 -2.62 -8.08 -3.31
N HIS A 377 -2.96 -9.34 -3.16
CA HIS A 377 -2.51 -10.40 -4.06
C HIS A 377 -3.58 -11.48 -4.20
N SER A 378 -3.80 -11.94 -5.43
CA SER A 378 -4.62 -13.11 -5.72
C SER A 378 -3.76 -14.36 -5.76
N GLY A 379 -4.35 -15.49 -5.39
CA GLY A 379 -3.78 -16.82 -5.57
C GLY A 379 -4.69 -17.68 -6.43
N GLY A 380 -4.17 -18.23 -7.51
CA GLY A 380 -4.80 -19.25 -8.32
C GLY A 380 -3.91 -20.48 -8.37
N TYR A 381 -4.49 -21.66 -8.14
CA TYR A 381 -3.77 -22.93 -8.15
C TYR A 381 -4.73 -24.05 -8.57
N PRO A 382 -4.25 -25.17 -9.11
CA PRO A 382 -5.12 -26.33 -9.30
C PRO A 382 -5.82 -26.73 -7.99
N GLY A 383 -7.14 -26.58 -7.95
CA GLY A 383 -7.96 -26.87 -6.77
C GLY A 383 -8.24 -25.70 -5.83
N PHE A 384 -7.59 -24.55 -5.99
CA PHE A 384 -7.69 -23.47 -5.01
C PHE A 384 -7.75 -22.08 -5.62
N SER A 385 -8.41 -21.19 -4.91
CA SER A 385 -8.39 -19.72 -5.13
C SER A 385 -8.21 -19.03 -3.80
N ALA A 386 -7.30 -18.05 -3.75
CA ALA A 386 -7.03 -17.24 -2.59
C ALA A 386 -6.99 -15.76 -2.97
N HIS A 387 -7.31 -14.88 -2.02
CA HIS A 387 -7.11 -13.45 -2.17
C HIS A 387 -6.90 -12.80 -0.80
N MET A 388 -5.93 -11.89 -0.74
CA MET A 388 -5.75 -10.95 0.37
C MET A 388 -5.74 -9.54 -0.17
N ARG A 389 -6.44 -8.60 0.50
CA ARG A 389 -6.43 -7.20 0.12
C ARG A 389 -6.72 -6.28 1.29
N TRP A 390 -6.12 -5.11 1.31
CA TRP A 390 -6.30 -4.12 2.37
C TRP A 390 -6.09 -2.69 1.89
N HIS A 391 -6.76 -1.76 2.54
CA HIS A 391 -6.56 -0.33 2.38
C HIS A 391 -5.36 0.11 3.23
N THR A 392 -4.31 0.62 2.58
CA THR A 392 -3.03 0.92 3.25
C THR A 392 -3.15 2.01 4.32
N ALA A 393 -4.00 3.03 4.10
CA ALA A 393 -4.15 4.15 5.02
C ALA A 393 -4.89 3.77 6.31
N SER A 394 -5.95 2.93 6.26
CA SER A 394 -6.67 2.49 7.47
C SER A 394 -6.14 1.18 8.04
N GLY A 395 -5.53 0.32 7.21
CA GLY A 395 -5.14 -1.04 7.57
C GLY A 395 -6.29 -2.05 7.61
N LEU A 396 -7.52 -1.61 7.26
CA LEU A 396 -8.66 -2.51 7.11
C LEU A 396 -8.47 -3.41 5.90
N GLY A 397 -8.71 -4.69 6.06
CA GLY A 397 -8.53 -5.65 4.99
C GLY A 397 -9.43 -6.87 5.07
N VAL A 398 -9.41 -7.64 4.00
CA VAL A 398 -10.17 -8.89 3.83
C VAL A 398 -9.28 -9.95 3.21
N VAL A 399 -9.40 -11.17 3.72
CA VAL A 399 -8.88 -12.40 3.13
C VAL A 399 -10.04 -13.29 2.74
N ALA A 400 -9.90 -14.01 1.63
CA ALA A 400 -10.88 -14.97 1.17
C ALA A 400 -10.19 -16.17 0.49
N LEU A 401 -10.65 -17.37 0.80
CA LEU A 401 -10.12 -18.66 0.33
C LEU A 401 -11.27 -19.53 -0.16
N GLU A 402 -11.09 -20.19 -1.30
CA GLU A 402 -12.05 -21.14 -1.88
C GLU A 402 -11.31 -22.38 -2.41
N ASN A 403 -11.85 -23.57 -2.20
CA ASN A 403 -11.26 -24.83 -2.66
C ASN A 403 -11.71 -25.23 -4.07
N ALA A 404 -11.62 -24.28 -5.00
CA ALA A 404 -11.89 -24.54 -6.42
C ALA A 404 -10.85 -23.84 -7.32
N THR A 405 -10.48 -24.51 -8.41
CA THR A 405 -9.52 -24.02 -9.39
C THR A 405 -9.97 -22.69 -9.97
N TYR A 406 -9.17 -21.62 -9.79
CA TYR A 406 -9.40 -20.28 -10.34
C TYR A 406 -10.82 -19.73 -10.15
N ALA A 407 -11.43 -19.97 -8.96
CA ALA A 407 -12.81 -19.54 -8.64
C ALA A 407 -13.01 -18.01 -8.62
N LYS A 408 -11.96 -17.21 -8.85
CA LYS A 408 -12.01 -15.74 -8.85
C LYS A 408 -12.54 -15.17 -7.54
N VAL A 409 -12.11 -15.72 -6.40
CA VAL A 409 -12.51 -15.28 -5.05
C VAL A 409 -12.16 -13.80 -4.80
N SER A 410 -11.23 -13.23 -5.58
CA SER A 410 -10.90 -11.80 -5.55
C SER A 410 -12.10 -10.88 -5.74
N GLN A 411 -13.10 -11.28 -6.52
CA GLN A 411 -14.34 -10.50 -6.71
C GLN A 411 -15.14 -10.39 -5.40
N GLY A 412 -15.26 -11.50 -4.66
CA GLY A 412 -15.88 -11.50 -3.33
C GLY A 412 -15.10 -10.69 -2.30
N ALA A 413 -13.78 -10.83 -2.28
CA ALA A 413 -12.92 -10.06 -1.39
C ALA A 413 -12.96 -8.55 -1.68
N GLU A 414 -13.05 -8.14 -2.95
CA GLU A 414 -13.22 -6.74 -3.34
C GLU A 414 -14.55 -6.19 -2.83
N GLN A 415 -15.64 -6.90 -3.08
CA GLN A 415 -16.96 -6.50 -2.59
C GLN A 415 -16.99 -6.39 -1.07
N ALA A 416 -16.43 -7.37 -0.36
CA ALA A 416 -16.37 -7.39 1.09
C ALA A 416 -15.54 -6.22 1.65
N LEU A 417 -14.36 -5.93 1.07
CA LEU A 417 -13.55 -4.78 1.50
C LEU A 417 -14.28 -3.45 1.29
N ARG A 418 -14.98 -3.27 0.16
CA ARG A 418 -15.79 -2.06 -0.08
C ARG A 418 -16.91 -1.88 0.96
N LEU A 419 -17.57 -2.95 1.41
CA LEU A 419 -18.54 -2.90 2.49
C LEU A 419 -17.91 -2.44 3.81
N VAL A 420 -16.75 -3.00 4.16
CA VAL A 420 -16.00 -2.65 5.38
C VAL A 420 -15.55 -1.19 5.34
N LEU A 421 -14.94 -0.73 4.25
CA LEU A 421 -14.47 0.64 4.09
C LEU A 421 -15.62 1.65 4.10
N ALA A 422 -16.70 1.38 3.41
CA ALA A 422 -17.89 2.24 3.41
C ALA A 422 -18.54 2.34 4.81
N ALA A 423 -18.51 1.27 5.60
CA ALA A 423 -18.98 1.30 6.98
C ALA A 423 -18.04 2.10 7.89
N ALA A 424 -16.72 2.01 7.67
CA ALA A 424 -15.73 2.79 8.39
C ALA A 424 -15.84 4.29 8.08
N GLU A 425 -16.02 4.67 6.82
CA GLU A 425 -16.20 6.07 6.40
C GLU A 425 -17.40 6.74 7.08
N ARG A 426 -18.51 6.01 7.24
CA ARG A 426 -19.71 6.54 7.94
C ARG A 426 -19.46 6.88 9.41
N ARG A 427 -18.42 6.29 10.03
CA ARG A 427 -18.06 6.51 11.44
C ARG A 427 -16.95 7.53 11.61
N SER A 428 -16.01 7.56 10.70
CA SER A 428 -14.88 8.49 10.68
C SER A 428 -14.26 8.51 9.28
N PRO A 429 -13.73 9.64 8.81
CA PRO A 429 -13.00 9.68 7.54
C PRO A 429 -11.89 8.62 7.54
N VAL A 430 -11.88 7.75 6.54
CA VAL A 430 -10.90 6.65 6.42
C VAL A 430 -9.48 7.17 6.22
N THR A 431 -9.36 8.35 5.63
CA THR A 431 -8.08 9.08 5.50
C THR A 431 -8.13 10.31 6.40
N PRO A 432 -7.30 10.37 7.46
CA PRO A 432 -7.20 11.59 8.25
C PRO A 432 -6.70 12.73 7.36
N ALA A 433 -7.33 13.91 7.49
CA ALA A 433 -6.85 15.10 6.81
C ALA A 433 -5.39 15.36 7.19
N PRO A 434 -4.52 15.74 6.25
CA PRO A 434 -3.15 16.10 6.55
C PRO A 434 -3.10 17.19 7.63
N VAL A 435 -2.14 17.10 8.55
CA VAL A 435 -1.91 18.12 9.59
C VAL A 435 -0.90 19.12 9.05
N PRO A 436 -1.25 20.41 8.97
CA PRO A 436 -0.32 21.41 8.49
C PRO A 436 0.89 21.56 9.44
N TRP A 437 2.05 21.90 8.88
CA TRP A 437 3.20 22.27 9.71
C TRP A 437 2.85 23.48 10.59
N PRO A 438 3.45 23.61 11.78
CA PRO A 438 3.25 24.79 12.62
C PRO A 438 3.52 26.10 11.86
N GLU A 439 4.57 26.12 11.05
CA GLU A 439 4.96 27.27 10.24
C GLU A 439 3.94 27.58 9.13
N THR A 440 3.25 26.55 8.59
CA THR A 440 2.15 26.76 7.62
C THR A 440 0.96 27.47 8.30
N VAL A 441 0.66 27.09 9.54
CA VAL A 441 -0.38 27.74 10.35
C VAL A 441 0.01 29.17 10.70
N GLU A 442 1.24 29.39 11.16
CA GLU A 442 1.76 30.74 11.47
C GLU A 442 1.72 31.65 10.22
N ALA A 443 2.18 31.13 9.07
CA ALA A 443 2.12 31.84 7.80
C ALA A 443 0.67 32.19 7.42
N SER A 444 -0.30 31.30 7.62
CA SER A 444 -1.71 31.57 7.30
C SER A 444 -2.27 32.74 8.13
N VAL A 445 -1.91 32.83 9.41
CA VAL A 445 -2.30 33.93 10.29
C VAL A 445 -1.67 35.26 9.84
N ALA A 446 -0.38 35.24 9.55
CA ALA A 446 0.34 36.44 9.08
C ALA A 446 -0.18 36.90 7.72
N LEU A 447 -0.43 35.97 6.79
CA LEU A 447 -0.95 36.26 5.46
C LEU A 447 -2.41 36.74 5.49
N SER A 448 -3.24 36.24 6.41
CA SER A 448 -4.61 36.75 6.60
C SER A 448 -4.60 38.23 6.99
N ARG A 449 -3.72 38.62 7.90
CA ARG A 449 -3.55 40.01 8.29
C ARG A 449 -3.00 40.84 7.12
N LEU A 450 -2.03 40.30 6.39
CA LEU A 450 -1.43 40.96 5.23
C LEU A 450 -2.46 41.23 4.12
N VAL A 451 -3.40 40.31 3.88
CA VAL A 451 -4.49 40.49 2.90
C VAL A 451 -5.43 41.61 3.31
N VAL A 452 -5.67 41.80 4.61
CA VAL A 452 -6.53 42.88 5.12
C VAL A 452 -5.82 44.19 5.19
N ASP A 453 -4.57 44.21 5.65
CA ASP A 453 -3.75 45.39 5.82
C ASP A 453 -2.32 45.07 5.34
N TRP A 454 -2.00 45.54 4.13
CA TRP A 454 -0.75 45.22 3.48
C TRP A 454 0.44 45.96 4.08
N SER A 455 1.50 45.22 4.39
CA SER A 455 2.78 45.72 4.86
C SER A 455 3.93 45.02 4.14
N ASP A 456 4.76 45.76 3.42
CA ASP A 456 5.93 45.21 2.70
C ASP A 456 6.93 44.55 3.67
N ALA A 457 7.04 45.04 4.90
CA ALA A 457 7.89 44.44 5.93
C ALA A 457 7.35 43.05 6.33
N THR A 458 6.04 42.93 6.55
CA THR A 458 5.40 41.66 6.85
C THR A 458 5.48 40.72 5.65
N ALA A 459 5.21 41.19 4.44
CA ALA A 459 5.33 40.43 3.21
C ALA A 459 6.75 39.85 3.05
N SER A 460 7.79 40.69 3.22
CA SER A 460 9.19 40.25 3.12
C SER A 460 9.60 39.26 4.21
N ALA A 461 8.96 39.26 5.38
CA ALA A 461 9.25 38.33 6.46
C ALA A 461 8.65 36.96 6.22
N VAL A 462 7.44 36.86 5.61
CA VAL A 462 6.67 35.62 5.46
C VAL A 462 6.88 35.01 4.08
N LEU A 463 6.96 35.80 3.03
CA LEU A 463 7.06 35.36 1.64
C LEU A 463 8.50 34.96 1.29
N ALA A 464 8.66 33.93 0.47
CA ALA A 464 9.93 33.54 -0.10
C ALA A 464 10.33 34.53 -1.23
N THR A 465 11.61 34.58 -1.56
CA THR A 465 12.19 35.57 -2.49
C THR A 465 11.63 35.50 -3.91
N ASN A 466 11.13 34.33 -4.33
CA ASN A 466 10.49 34.16 -5.64
C ASN A 466 9.17 34.95 -5.75
N VAL A 467 8.43 35.11 -4.65
CA VAL A 467 7.07 35.68 -4.69
C VAL A 467 7.07 37.15 -5.17
N PRO A 468 7.94 38.07 -4.68
CA PRO A 468 8.03 39.40 -5.21
C PRO A 468 8.76 39.50 -6.59
N LEU A 469 9.54 38.46 -6.96
CA LEU A 469 10.14 38.37 -8.29
C LEU A 469 9.11 37.96 -9.36
N ASP A 470 8.18 37.10 -9.02
CA ASP A 470 7.10 36.67 -9.93
C ASP A 470 6.06 37.79 -10.13
N VAL A 471 5.63 38.41 -9.02
CA VAL A 471 4.69 39.54 -9.00
C VAL A 471 5.11 40.54 -7.94
N PRO A 472 5.51 41.74 -8.31
CA PRO A 472 5.93 42.80 -7.38
C PRO A 472 4.88 43.11 -6.30
N PHE A 473 5.32 43.50 -5.12
CA PHE A 473 4.42 43.77 -3.98
C PHE A 473 3.37 44.84 -4.29
N GLU A 474 3.69 45.84 -5.08
CA GLU A 474 2.75 46.89 -5.49
C GLU A 474 1.61 46.32 -6.34
N GLU A 475 1.94 45.51 -7.34
CA GLU A 475 0.93 44.87 -8.20
C GLU A 475 0.06 43.90 -7.39
N ARG A 476 0.67 43.11 -6.50
CA ARG A 476 -0.03 42.16 -5.64
C ARG A 476 -0.99 42.85 -4.66
N ARG A 477 -0.54 43.95 -4.05
CA ARG A 477 -1.39 44.78 -3.19
C ARG A 477 -2.58 45.33 -3.98
N SER A 478 -2.34 45.89 -5.17
CA SER A 478 -3.40 46.40 -6.03
C SER A 478 -4.42 45.32 -6.42
N ALA A 479 -3.96 44.12 -6.73
CA ALA A 479 -4.84 42.97 -7.04
C ALA A 479 -5.67 42.55 -5.82
N ILE A 480 -5.09 42.54 -4.62
CA ILE A 480 -5.81 42.23 -3.37
C ILE A 480 -6.87 43.30 -3.06
N GLU A 481 -6.55 44.59 -3.26
CA GLU A 481 -7.51 45.67 -3.08
C GLU A 481 -8.70 45.52 -4.07
N ALA A 482 -8.43 45.21 -5.34
CA ALA A 482 -9.47 44.95 -6.32
C ALA A 482 -10.35 43.76 -5.91
N ALA A 483 -9.75 42.68 -5.45
CA ALA A 483 -10.49 41.51 -4.98
C ALA A 483 -11.39 41.80 -3.76
N TRP A 484 -10.95 42.71 -2.85
CA TRP A 484 -11.81 43.19 -1.76
C TRP A 484 -13.01 43.97 -2.26
N LEU A 485 -12.85 44.81 -3.28
CA LEU A 485 -13.97 45.56 -3.87
C LEU A 485 -15.00 44.61 -4.49
N ASP A 486 -14.54 43.55 -5.14
CA ASP A 486 -15.43 42.52 -5.76
C ASP A 486 -16.29 41.78 -4.75
N VAL A 487 -15.84 41.65 -3.49
CA VAL A 487 -16.62 41.00 -2.39
C VAL A 487 -17.29 42.03 -1.48
N GLY A 488 -17.49 43.26 -1.94
CA GLY A 488 -18.20 44.32 -1.22
C GLY A 488 -17.41 45.00 -0.11
N GLY A 489 -16.08 44.80 -0.06
CA GLY A 489 -15.21 45.37 0.94
C GLY A 489 -14.99 44.49 2.17
N ARG A 490 -14.18 45.04 3.10
CA ARG A 490 -13.78 44.37 4.35
C ARG A 490 -14.86 44.48 5.44
N THR A 491 -14.91 43.49 6.32
CA THR A 491 -15.73 43.46 7.56
C THR A 491 -14.81 43.47 8.79
N ALA A 492 -15.36 43.59 9.98
CA ALA A 492 -14.59 43.43 11.22
C ALA A 492 -13.98 42.00 11.39
N GLU A 493 -14.52 41.02 10.69
CA GLU A 493 -14.08 39.61 10.76
C GLU A 493 -13.18 39.20 9.59
N SER A 494 -12.89 40.11 8.64
CA SER A 494 -12.12 39.79 7.42
C SER A 494 -10.73 39.22 7.67
N ALA A 495 -10.11 39.48 8.82
CA ALA A 495 -8.83 38.88 9.19
C ALA A 495 -8.93 37.51 9.81
N THR A 496 -10.17 36.96 10.02
CA THR A 496 -10.41 35.67 10.64
C THR A 496 -10.63 34.60 9.57
N PRO A 497 -9.69 33.66 9.39
CA PRO A 497 -9.85 32.56 8.44
C PRO A 497 -11.06 31.67 8.77
N VAL A 498 -11.78 31.27 7.72
CA VAL A 498 -12.85 30.29 7.79
C VAL A 498 -12.60 29.15 6.79
N ASP A 499 -13.22 27.99 6.99
CA ASP A 499 -13.22 26.84 6.05
C ASP A 499 -11.80 26.41 5.59
N ALA A 500 -10.85 26.36 6.52
CA ALA A 500 -9.48 25.97 6.20
C ALA A 500 -9.40 24.49 5.74
N ARG A 501 -8.66 24.25 4.64
CA ARG A 501 -8.40 22.94 4.06
C ARG A 501 -6.90 22.73 3.93
N CYS A 502 -6.43 21.57 4.41
CA CYS A 502 -5.04 21.14 4.33
C CYS A 502 -4.95 19.94 3.41
N ASP A 503 -4.29 20.09 2.25
CA ASP A 503 -4.08 18.99 1.29
C ASP A 503 -2.73 18.30 1.50
N SER A 504 -1.77 19.01 2.12
CA SER A 504 -0.47 18.48 2.54
C SER A 504 0.10 19.37 3.67
N PRO A 505 1.03 18.88 4.49
CA PRO A 505 1.56 19.66 5.63
C PRO A 505 2.08 21.05 5.29
N ASN A 506 2.58 21.27 4.08
CA ASN A 506 3.09 22.54 3.59
C ASN A 506 2.08 23.35 2.77
N HIS A 507 0.82 22.89 2.63
CA HIS A 507 -0.21 23.50 1.80
C HIS A 507 -1.49 23.76 2.58
N LEU A 508 -1.97 24.99 2.57
CA LEU A 508 -3.20 25.40 3.21
C LEU A 508 -4.01 26.33 2.30
N VAL A 509 -5.31 26.10 2.26
CA VAL A 509 -6.31 26.96 1.63
C VAL A 509 -7.30 27.38 2.70
N TRP A 510 -7.66 28.66 2.75
CA TRP A 510 -8.68 29.20 3.64
C TRP A 510 -9.41 30.35 3.00
N PHE A 511 -10.49 30.80 3.63
CA PHE A 511 -11.30 31.89 3.12
C PHE A 511 -11.36 33.05 4.10
N LEU A 512 -11.40 34.27 3.57
CA LEU A 512 -11.56 35.51 4.33
C LEU A 512 -12.89 36.15 3.95
N PRO A 513 -13.81 36.38 4.93
CA PRO A 513 -15.13 36.94 4.63
C PRO A 513 -15.06 38.40 4.21
N GLY A 514 -15.81 38.77 3.17
CA GLY A 514 -16.16 40.12 2.78
C GLY A 514 -17.63 40.42 3.05
N VAL A 515 -18.11 41.61 2.69
CA VAL A 515 -19.49 42.04 2.89
C VAL A 515 -20.49 41.19 2.04
N SER A 516 -20.14 40.92 0.78
CA SER A 516 -21.02 40.23 -0.19
C SER A 516 -20.42 38.97 -0.79
N GLY A 517 -19.34 38.47 -0.19
CA GLY A 517 -18.63 37.29 -0.67
C GLY A 517 -17.43 36.96 0.20
N ARG A 518 -16.50 36.18 -0.33
CA ARG A 518 -15.26 35.82 0.39
C ARG A 518 -14.08 35.70 -0.54
N LEU A 519 -12.87 35.92 -0.01
CA LEU A 519 -11.63 35.71 -0.72
C LEU A 519 -11.08 34.32 -0.38
N ARG A 520 -10.69 33.57 -1.40
CA ARG A 520 -9.94 32.33 -1.25
C ARG A 520 -8.45 32.67 -1.19
N VAL A 521 -7.81 32.29 -0.11
CA VAL A 521 -6.37 32.45 0.08
C VAL A 521 -5.71 31.09 0.08
N GLU A 522 -4.56 30.98 -0.59
CA GLU A 522 -3.80 29.73 -0.69
C GLU A 522 -2.32 30.00 -0.45
N VAL A 523 -1.70 29.12 0.32
CA VAL A 523 -0.26 29.14 0.60
C VAL A 523 0.37 27.77 0.40
N ARG A 524 1.59 27.77 -0.16
CA ARG A 524 2.51 26.61 -0.11
C ARG A 524 3.83 27.07 0.46
N MET A 525 4.32 26.32 1.45
CA MET A 525 5.60 26.60 2.10
C MET A 525 6.77 25.96 1.36
N THR A 526 7.95 26.58 1.42
CA THR A 526 9.20 25.98 0.96
C THR A 526 9.58 24.76 1.81
N PRO A 527 10.34 23.78 1.26
CA PRO A 527 10.79 22.59 2.00
C PRO A 527 12.05 22.84 2.86
N LEU A 528 12.31 24.07 3.26
CA LEU A 528 13.51 24.45 4.00
C LEU A 528 13.32 24.29 5.51
N ALA A 529 14.41 24.20 6.28
CA ALA A 529 14.35 24.10 7.74
C ALA A 529 13.67 25.32 8.40
N ALA A 530 13.73 26.49 7.76
CA ALA A 530 12.93 27.67 8.08
C ALA A 530 12.00 27.97 6.89
N PRO A 531 10.82 27.36 6.83
CA PRO A 531 9.94 27.46 5.68
C PRO A 531 9.40 28.89 5.50
N ARG A 532 9.27 29.32 4.25
CA ARG A 532 8.59 30.56 3.86
C ARG A 532 7.54 30.25 2.80
N ALA A 533 6.54 31.10 2.67
CA ALA A 533 5.50 30.96 1.65
C ALA A 533 6.09 31.17 0.25
N GLN A 534 6.25 30.09 -0.53
CA GLN A 534 6.72 30.13 -1.92
C GLN A 534 5.60 30.34 -2.93
N THR A 535 4.35 30.04 -2.54
CA THR A 535 3.15 30.38 -3.30
C THR A 535 2.21 31.13 -2.38
N PHE A 536 1.71 32.27 -2.85
CA PHE A 536 0.69 33.02 -2.14
C PHE A 536 -0.28 33.59 -3.18
N THR A 537 -1.53 33.13 -3.14
CA THR A 537 -2.58 33.61 -4.04
C THR A 537 -3.80 34.05 -3.27
N VAL A 538 -4.44 35.14 -3.77
CA VAL A 538 -5.71 35.67 -3.27
C VAL A 538 -6.65 35.81 -4.46
N LYS A 539 -7.82 35.23 -4.40
CA LYS A 539 -8.84 35.25 -5.46
C LYS A 539 -10.24 35.38 -4.86
N VAL A 540 -11.14 35.98 -5.58
CA VAL A 540 -12.58 35.92 -5.23
C VAL A 540 -13.06 34.46 -5.31
N ASP A 541 -13.78 33.98 -4.30
CA ASP A 541 -14.36 32.64 -4.32
C ASP A 541 -15.60 32.60 -5.20
N GLY A 542 -15.48 32.02 -6.38
CA GLY A 542 -16.57 31.89 -7.36
C GLY A 542 -17.64 30.85 -7.00
N SER A 543 -17.49 30.10 -5.91
CA SER A 543 -18.42 29.02 -5.53
C SER A 543 -19.74 29.52 -4.93
N ALA A 544 -19.85 30.80 -4.59
CA ALA A 544 -21.05 31.39 -4.01
C ALA A 544 -22.12 31.81 -5.05
N ALA A 545 -21.82 31.74 -6.37
CA ALA A 545 -22.71 32.23 -7.43
C ALA A 545 -23.69 31.17 -8.00
N SER A 546 -23.68 29.91 -7.53
CA SER A 546 -24.52 28.83 -8.06
C SER A 546 -25.65 28.38 -7.12
N GLY A 547 -26.06 29.21 -6.16
CA GLY A 547 -27.13 28.89 -5.19
C GLY A 547 -28.05 30.10 -4.92
N ALA A 548 -28.62 30.69 -5.98
CA ALA A 548 -29.76 31.63 -5.86
C ALA A 548 -30.89 31.17 -6.80
#